data_6f0c288deadccf19eddde1f09429af2d
#
_entry.id   6f0c288deadccf19eddde1f09429af2d
#
_cell.length_a   1.000
_cell.length_b   1.000
_cell.length_c   1.000
_cell.angle_alpha   90.00
_cell.angle_beta   90.00
_cell.angle_gamma   90.00
#
_symmetry.space_group_name_H-M   'P 1'
#
loop_
_entity.id
_entity.type
_entity.pdbx_description
1 polymer ?
#
loop_
_entity_poly.entity_id
_entity_poly.type
_entity_poly.pdbx_seq_one_letter_code
_entity_poly.pdbx_strand_id
1 'polypeptide(L)'
;MIHVTRFCCALALAATCLVELPAAQAQTRTLSRAALLDKIRGGWAGQMIGVAYGAPTEFKSNGKIGEWDLTWKDGMLENTIHQDDLYVEMTFAKVMDDLGLNATTQQFGEAFKVSKYHLWHANAGARRALNQGIAAPGSGHPKYNFHANDIDFQIEADFIGLMCPGLPRESNKYCDRVGRVMNYGDGLYGGMFVCGMYAAAYFETDPRRVVEAGLRCIPARSEYGRLIADVLRWHALHPNDWRKVWQLIEDKWNRDDPCPDGFNVPFNIDAKLNGAYIALGLLYGGGDFERTLEVSTRCGQDSDCNPSNAGGILGVMLGYERLPAKFKAEMPKLENRKFDFTDYSFNDIVRSTEARALELIRRTGGRVTDTEVTIKTQKPKAPKLEQWSPGIPDRRVPVSDAAWTWSGAWRDDRGAKLSEGAGHEAVLRFEGVAVAVLGTLNQLGGRAEVYLDGKKQDLALDAYIVPNTHDNVLWQIYGLKPGPHTLRIVTTGTADPRSQGRQVAIREACVYRADR
;
A
#
# COMPACT_ATOMS: atom_id res chain seq x y z
N MET A 1 12.73 -39.95 80.35
CA MET A 1 13.01 -40.86 79.24
C MET A 1 12.19 -40.34 78.02
N ILE A 2 12.85 -39.58 77.17
CA ILE A 2 12.19 -38.95 76.00
C ILE A 2 12.89 -39.56 74.79
N HIS A 3 12.13 -40.30 73.97
CA HIS A 3 12.58 -40.88 72.71
C HIS A 3 12.56 -39.84 71.63
N VAL A 4 13.71 -39.58 71.02
CA VAL A 4 13.85 -38.72 69.82
C VAL A 4 13.91 -39.63 68.61
N THR A 5 12.88 -39.57 67.77
CA THR A 5 12.80 -40.27 66.46
C THR A 5 13.41 -39.39 65.37
N ARG A 6 14.49 -39.86 64.76
CA ARG A 6 15.10 -39.17 63.59
C ARG A 6 14.33 -39.53 62.33
N PHE A 7 13.78 -38.51 61.60
CA PHE A 7 13.30 -38.65 60.26
C PHE A 7 14.44 -38.40 59.25
N CYS A 8 14.74 -39.40 58.45
CA CYS A 8 15.64 -39.29 57.30
C CYS A 8 14.78 -38.79 56.08
N CYS A 9 15.00 -37.57 55.63
CA CYS A 9 14.48 -37.10 54.33
C CYS A 9 15.41 -37.60 53.20
N ALA A 10 14.89 -38.48 52.34
CA ALA A 10 15.54 -38.85 51.09
C ALA A 10 15.13 -37.80 50.02
N LEU A 11 16.10 -37.02 49.54
CA LEU A 11 15.94 -36.18 48.35
C LEU A 11 16.00 -37.07 47.11
N ALA A 12 14.87 -37.22 46.41
CA ALA A 12 14.86 -37.79 45.07
C ALA A 12 15.19 -36.67 44.04
N LEU A 13 16.35 -36.74 43.41
CA LEU A 13 16.69 -35.94 42.24
C LEU A 13 15.86 -36.46 41.05
N ALA A 14 14.86 -35.68 40.64
CA ALA A 14 14.19 -35.88 39.38
C ALA A 14 15.07 -35.31 38.26
N ALA A 15 15.72 -36.15 37.48
CA ALA A 15 16.38 -35.77 36.25
C ALA A 15 15.33 -35.45 35.20
N THR A 16 15.06 -34.16 34.94
CA THR A 16 14.28 -33.71 33.83
C THR A 16 15.08 -33.90 32.54
N CYS A 17 14.80 -34.97 31.80
CA CYS A 17 15.21 -35.09 30.41
C CYS A 17 14.50 -33.98 29.59
N LEU A 18 15.23 -32.94 29.26
CA LEU A 18 14.82 -31.99 28.20
C LEU A 18 14.82 -32.77 26.87
N VAL A 19 13.65 -33.22 26.44
CA VAL A 19 13.46 -33.70 25.07
C VAL A 19 13.55 -32.47 24.19
N GLU A 20 14.71 -32.26 23.56
CA GLU A 20 14.85 -31.30 22.47
C GLU A 20 13.86 -31.72 21.34
N LEU A 21 12.76 -31.01 21.23
CA LEU A 21 11.86 -31.15 20.06
C LEU A 21 12.69 -30.82 18.82
N PRO A 22 12.76 -31.72 17.82
CA PRO A 22 13.53 -31.46 16.62
C PRO A 22 13.02 -30.16 15.99
N ALA A 23 13.93 -29.23 15.75
CA ALA A 23 13.63 -27.99 15.02
C ALA A 23 12.90 -28.37 13.74
N ALA A 24 11.67 -27.89 13.58
CA ALA A 24 10.84 -28.21 12.42
C ALA A 24 11.65 -27.91 11.14
N GLN A 25 12.11 -28.95 10.45
CA GLN A 25 12.88 -28.83 9.22
C GLN A 25 12.15 -27.93 8.24
N ALA A 26 12.86 -26.96 7.65
CA ALA A 26 12.33 -26.13 6.59
C ALA A 26 11.82 -27.05 5.47
N GLN A 27 10.55 -26.92 5.11
CA GLN A 27 9.96 -27.75 4.07
C GLN A 27 10.60 -27.37 2.73
N THR A 28 11.14 -28.34 2.03
CA THR A 28 11.72 -28.15 0.68
C THR A 28 10.63 -28.36 -0.37
N ARG A 29 10.57 -27.45 -1.35
CA ARG A 29 9.68 -27.53 -2.50
C ARG A 29 10.51 -27.44 -3.78
N THR A 30 10.14 -28.18 -4.81
CA THR A 30 10.82 -28.17 -6.11
C THR A 30 9.83 -27.75 -7.20
N LEU A 31 10.32 -26.90 -8.10
CA LEU A 31 9.64 -26.53 -9.36
C LEU A 31 10.62 -26.73 -10.52
N SER A 32 10.11 -27.13 -11.70
CA SER A 32 10.91 -26.98 -12.92
C SER A 32 11.14 -25.48 -13.23
N ARG A 33 12.23 -25.16 -13.92
CA ARG A 33 12.47 -23.78 -14.37
C ARG A 33 11.35 -23.26 -15.27
N ALA A 34 10.80 -24.13 -16.12
CA ALA A 34 9.65 -23.82 -16.97
C ALA A 34 8.41 -23.48 -16.13
N ALA A 35 8.11 -24.27 -15.08
CA ALA A 35 6.97 -24.00 -14.20
C ALA A 35 7.16 -22.71 -13.37
N LEU A 36 8.38 -22.43 -12.89
CA LEU A 36 8.67 -21.16 -12.21
C LEU A 36 8.43 -19.97 -13.15
N LEU A 37 8.96 -20.03 -14.37
CA LEU A 37 8.80 -18.96 -15.36
C LEU A 37 7.34 -18.80 -15.79
N ASP A 38 6.59 -19.89 -16.01
CA ASP A 38 5.16 -19.87 -16.33
C ASP A 38 4.34 -19.19 -15.24
N LYS A 39 4.64 -19.45 -13.97
CA LYS A 39 4.00 -18.80 -12.83
C LYS A 39 4.34 -17.32 -12.71
N ILE A 40 5.58 -16.92 -12.93
CA ILE A 40 5.98 -15.51 -12.97
C ILE A 40 5.27 -14.79 -14.12
N ARG A 41 5.22 -15.38 -15.31
CA ARG A 41 4.46 -14.84 -16.45
C ARG A 41 2.97 -14.73 -16.12
N GLY A 42 2.42 -15.75 -15.45
CA GLY A 42 1.03 -15.78 -15.01
C GLY A 42 0.71 -14.63 -14.05
N GLY A 43 1.60 -14.33 -13.10
CA GLY A 43 1.45 -13.23 -12.15
C GLY A 43 1.44 -11.87 -12.84
N TRP A 44 2.45 -11.56 -13.63
CA TRP A 44 2.51 -10.29 -14.39
C TRP A 44 1.33 -10.14 -15.36
N ALA A 45 0.99 -11.19 -16.10
CA ALA A 45 -0.17 -11.14 -17.02
C ALA A 45 -1.50 -10.98 -16.24
N GLY A 46 -1.63 -11.66 -15.10
CA GLY A 46 -2.81 -11.56 -14.26
C GLY A 46 -3.03 -10.15 -13.71
N GLN A 47 -1.96 -9.49 -13.28
CA GLN A 47 -1.95 -8.10 -12.86
C GLN A 47 -2.37 -7.16 -14.01
N MET A 48 -1.71 -7.28 -15.18
CA MET A 48 -2.06 -6.52 -16.38
C MET A 48 -3.53 -6.68 -16.78
N ILE A 49 -4.03 -7.90 -16.79
CA ILE A 49 -5.43 -8.18 -17.15
C ILE A 49 -6.37 -7.60 -16.10
N GLY A 50 -6.03 -7.75 -14.82
CA GLY A 50 -6.86 -7.25 -13.71
C GLY A 50 -7.04 -5.74 -13.74
N VAL A 51 -5.95 -4.98 -13.88
CA VAL A 51 -6.03 -3.52 -13.94
C VAL A 51 -6.81 -3.06 -15.18
N ALA A 52 -6.58 -3.67 -16.35
CA ALA A 52 -7.32 -3.35 -17.57
C ALA A 52 -8.82 -3.68 -17.47
N TYR A 53 -9.15 -4.76 -16.75
CA TYR A 53 -10.53 -5.18 -16.52
C TYR A 53 -11.30 -4.18 -15.66
N GLY A 54 -10.67 -3.68 -14.61
CA GLY A 54 -11.26 -2.75 -13.65
C GLY A 54 -11.22 -1.27 -14.07
N ALA A 55 -10.24 -0.84 -14.84
CA ALA A 55 -9.98 0.56 -15.20
C ALA A 55 -11.22 1.37 -15.66
N PRO A 56 -12.18 0.81 -16.42
CA PRO A 56 -13.39 1.56 -16.77
C PRO A 56 -14.29 1.91 -15.59
N THR A 57 -14.05 1.33 -14.40
CA THR A 57 -14.95 1.42 -13.23
C THR A 57 -14.33 2.12 -12.02
N GLU A 58 -13.06 2.46 -12.09
CA GLU A 58 -12.27 3.07 -11.02
C GLU A 58 -13.03 4.25 -10.39
N PHE A 59 -13.18 4.21 -9.06
CA PHE A 59 -13.90 5.19 -8.21
C PHE A 59 -15.33 5.56 -8.62
N LYS A 60 -15.99 4.78 -9.51
CA LYS A 60 -17.38 5.00 -9.91
C LYS A 60 -18.41 4.39 -8.96
N SER A 61 -17.96 3.56 -8.01
CA SER A 61 -18.82 2.86 -7.06
C SER A 61 -18.22 2.87 -5.66
N ASN A 62 -18.22 4.04 -5.04
CA ASN A 62 -17.70 4.23 -3.69
C ASN A 62 -18.80 3.93 -2.68
N GLY A 63 -18.54 3.00 -1.72
CA GLY A 63 -19.49 2.58 -0.70
C GLY A 63 -20.75 1.87 -1.24
N LYS A 64 -20.67 1.31 -2.44
CA LYS A 64 -21.74 0.52 -3.05
C LYS A 64 -21.19 -0.49 -4.05
N ILE A 65 -21.91 -1.60 -4.23
CA ILE A 65 -21.54 -2.62 -5.22
C ILE A 65 -21.71 -2.06 -6.63
N GLY A 66 -20.71 -2.27 -7.48
CA GLY A 66 -20.75 -1.89 -8.88
C GLY A 66 -21.59 -2.86 -9.72
N GLU A 67 -22.67 -2.35 -10.31
CA GLU A 67 -23.59 -3.12 -11.16
C GLU A 67 -23.41 -2.79 -12.64
N TRP A 68 -22.16 -2.76 -13.10
CA TRP A 68 -21.83 -2.46 -14.50
C TRP A 68 -21.79 -3.71 -15.38
N ASP A 69 -21.85 -3.48 -16.70
CA ASP A 69 -21.40 -4.47 -17.68
C ASP A 69 -19.87 -4.54 -17.66
N LEU A 70 -19.34 -5.67 -17.21
CA LEU A 70 -17.91 -5.96 -17.12
C LEU A 70 -17.43 -6.89 -18.26
N THR A 71 -18.08 -6.82 -19.42
CA THR A 71 -17.69 -7.63 -20.58
C THR A 71 -16.29 -7.24 -21.07
N TRP A 72 -15.38 -8.21 -21.12
CA TRP A 72 -14.06 -8.03 -21.71
C TRP A 72 -14.16 -7.73 -23.20
N LYS A 73 -13.50 -6.68 -23.67
CA LYS A 73 -13.51 -6.22 -25.07
C LYS A 73 -12.09 -6.15 -25.61
N ASP A 74 -11.97 -6.32 -26.92
CA ASP A 74 -10.70 -6.10 -27.63
C ASP A 74 -10.20 -4.66 -27.39
N GLY A 75 -8.89 -4.50 -27.23
CA GLY A 75 -8.23 -3.24 -26.95
C GLY A 75 -8.13 -2.88 -25.45
N MET A 76 -8.84 -3.56 -24.56
CA MET A 76 -8.77 -3.24 -23.13
C MET A 76 -7.39 -3.45 -22.55
N LEU A 77 -6.68 -4.52 -22.97
CA LEU A 77 -5.38 -4.85 -22.43
C LEU A 77 -4.31 -3.77 -22.71
N GLU A 78 -4.47 -2.97 -23.75
CA GLU A 78 -3.53 -1.91 -24.09
C GLU A 78 -3.42 -0.85 -22.97
N ASN A 79 -4.51 -0.62 -22.25
CA ASN A 79 -4.54 0.34 -21.14
C ASN A 79 -3.49 0.05 -20.05
N THR A 80 -3.07 -1.21 -19.89
CA THR A 80 -2.10 -1.61 -18.86
C THR A 80 -0.74 -0.91 -19.00
N ILE A 81 -0.39 -0.49 -20.23
CA ILE A 81 0.88 0.21 -20.50
C ILE A 81 0.96 1.55 -19.74
N HIS A 82 -0.19 2.13 -19.40
CA HIS A 82 -0.34 3.47 -18.83
C HIS A 82 -0.69 3.44 -17.31
N GLN A 83 -0.76 2.25 -16.69
CA GLN A 83 -1.24 2.08 -15.32
C GLN A 83 -0.11 2.18 -14.29
N ASP A 84 -0.39 2.93 -13.21
CA ASP A 84 0.57 3.17 -12.13
C ASP A 84 0.88 1.91 -11.31
N ASP A 85 -0.07 1.01 -11.11
CA ASP A 85 0.20 -0.34 -10.57
C ASP A 85 1.48 -0.96 -11.17
N LEU A 86 1.72 -0.75 -12.47
CA LEU A 86 2.80 -1.40 -13.21
C LEU A 86 4.05 -0.55 -13.27
N TYR A 87 3.96 0.72 -13.70
CA TYR A 87 5.19 1.50 -13.90
C TYR A 87 5.84 1.96 -12.60
N VAL A 88 5.08 2.16 -11.51
CA VAL A 88 5.68 2.58 -10.24
C VAL A 88 6.47 1.43 -9.61
N GLU A 89 5.90 0.22 -9.52
CA GLU A 89 6.64 -0.93 -9.00
C GLU A 89 7.87 -1.28 -9.84
N MET A 90 7.82 -1.07 -11.18
CA MET A 90 8.98 -1.26 -12.06
C MET A 90 10.11 -0.26 -11.77
N THR A 91 9.81 0.94 -11.24
CA THR A 91 10.84 1.85 -10.74
C THR A 91 11.65 1.20 -9.61
N PHE A 92 11.00 0.51 -8.69
CA PHE A 92 11.67 -0.19 -7.59
C PHE A 92 12.36 -1.47 -8.06
N ALA A 93 11.77 -2.18 -9.01
CA ALA A 93 12.41 -3.32 -9.67
C ALA A 93 13.74 -2.90 -10.33
N LYS A 94 13.76 -1.74 -11.00
CA LYS A 94 14.95 -1.17 -11.64
C LYS A 94 16.06 -0.86 -10.63
N VAL A 95 15.71 -0.35 -9.46
CA VAL A 95 16.70 -0.12 -8.39
C VAL A 95 17.36 -1.44 -7.97
N MET A 96 16.59 -2.54 -7.88
CA MET A 96 17.16 -3.85 -7.56
C MET A 96 18.04 -4.40 -8.69
N ASP A 97 17.66 -4.17 -9.94
CA ASP A 97 18.45 -4.63 -11.08
C ASP A 97 19.77 -3.85 -11.19
N ASP A 98 19.76 -2.54 -10.90
CA ASP A 98 20.94 -1.68 -11.02
C ASP A 98 21.88 -1.80 -9.81
N LEU A 99 21.33 -1.91 -8.59
CA LEU A 99 22.10 -1.84 -7.33
C LEU A 99 22.14 -3.18 -6.57
N GLY A 100 21.40 -4.18 -7.07
CA GLY A 100 21.28 -5.51 -6.47
C GLY A 100 20.26 -5.59 -5.35
N LEU A 101 20.01 -6.81 -4.88
CA LEU A 101 19.00 -7.14 -3.85
C LEU A 101 19.30 -6.55 -2.46
N ASN A 102 20.44 -5.90 -2.27
CA ASN A 102 20.79 -5.23 -1.02
C ASN A 102 20.50 -3.71 -1.03
N ALA A 103 19.88 -3.19 -2.09
CA ALA A 103 19.48 -1.79 -2.18
C ALA A 103 18.75 -1.34 -0.90
N THR A 104 19.06 -0.12 -0.45
CA THR A 104 18.55 0.45 0.80
C THR A 104 17.27 1.23 0.58
N THR A 105 16.46 1.41 1.63
CA THR A 105 15.26 2.25 1.60
C THR A 105 15.54 3.65 1.04
N GLN A 106 16.66 4.23 1.40
CA GLN A 106 17.06 5.54 0.89
C GLN A 106 17.30 5.51 -0.63
N GLN A 107 17.94 4.47 -1.18
CA GLN A 107 18.18 4.34 -2.62
C GLN A 107 16.87 4.19 -3.40
N PHE A 108 15.89 3.44 -2.87
CA PHE A 108 14.54 3.39 -3.43
C PHE A 108 13.87 4.78 -3.40
N GLY A 109 13.99 5.49 -2.28
CA GLY A 109 13.46 6.85 -2.13
C GLY A 109 14.07 7.84 -3.13
N GLU A 110 15.38 7.80 -3.37
CA GLU A 110 16.03 8.69 -4.34
C GLU A 110 15.58 8.40 -5.79
N ALA A 111 15.44 7.13 -6.17
CA ALA A 111 14.90 6.75 -7.49
C ALA A 111 13.44 7.23 -7.66
N PHE A 112 12.61 7.02 -6.63
CA PHE A 112 11.22 7.46 -6.62
C PHE A 112 11.09 8.99 -6.67
N LYS A 113 11.93 9.73 -5.95
CA LYS A 113 11.96 11.20 -5.92
C LYS A 113 12.09 11.81 -7.31
N VAL A 114 12.92 11.23 -8.17
CA VAL A 114 13.24 11.77 -9.51
C VAL A 114 12.36 11.22 -10.62
N SER A 115 11.45 10.30 -10.31
CA SER A 115 10.50 9.75 -11.29
C SER A 115 9.58 10.83 -11.85
N LYS A 116 9.07 10.63 -13.08
CA LYS A 116 8.38 11.69 -13.86
C LYS A 116 6.90 11.45 -14.05
N TYR A 117 6.36 10.40 -13.45
CA TYR A 117 4.93 10.09 -13.51
C TYR A 117 4.14 10.88 -12.46
N HIS A 118 2.85 11.04 -12.72
CA HIS A 118 1.91 11.61 -11.75
C HIS A 118 1.79 10.70 -10.54
N LEU A 119 1.47 11.29 -9.39
CA LEU A 119 1.31 10.59 -8.13
C LEU A 119 0.11 11.13 -7.37
N TRP A 120 -0.50 10.25 -6.59
CA TRP A 120 -1.64 10.55 -5.72
C TRP A 120 -1.31 10.09 -4.28
N HIS A 121 -2.17 10.34 -3.35
CA HIS A 121 -2.21 9.80 -1.98
C HIS A 121 -0.83 9.66 -1.31
N ALA A 122 -0.47 8.47 -0.84
CA ALA A 122 0.79 8.23 -0.13
C ALA A 122 2.01 8.49 -1.01
N ASN A 123 1.92 8.20 -2.29
CA ASN A 123 2.99 8.47 -3.26
C ASN A 123 3.27 9.97 -3.42
N ALA A 124 2.22 10.79 -3.56
CA ALA A 124 2.36 12.25 -3.64
C ALA A 124 2.92 12.84 -2.35
N GLY A 125 2.41 12.36 -1.19
CA GLY A 125 2.91 12.73 0.13
C GLY A 125 4.39 12.38 0.31
N ALA A 126 4.81 11.19 -0.13
CA ALA A 126 6.19 10.75 -0.07
C ALA A 126 7.11 11.60 -0.96
N ARG A 127 6.73 11.86 -2.22
CA ARG A 127 7.54 12.72 -3.11
C ARG A 127 7.66 14.14 -2.56
N ARG A 128 6.58 14.70 -1.99
CA ARG A 128 6.63 16.00 -1.31
C ARG A 128 7.66 15.97 -0.18
N ALA A 129 7.60 14.98 0.71
CA ALA A 129 8.54 14.84 1.83
C ALA A 129 10.00 14.70 1.33
N LEU A 130 10.24 13.84 0.34
CA LEU A 130 11.56 13.65 -0.28
C LEU A 130 12.09 14.95 -0.91
N ASN A 131 11.24 15.74 -1.56
CA ASN A 131 11.60 17.05 -2.13
C ASN A 131 11.97 18.05 -1.05
N GLN A 132 11.38 17.97 0.14
CA GLN A 132 11.73 18.79 1.32
C GLN A 132 12.98 18.30 2.04
N GLY A 133 13.66 17.27 1.54
CA GLY A 133 14.87 16.71 2.14
C GLY A 133 14.60 15.65 3.23
N ILE A 134 13.37 15.21 3.41
CA ILE A 134 13.02 14.12 4.32
C ILE A 134 13.28 12.79 3.59
N ALA A 135 14.45 12.21 3.86
CA ALA A 135 14.83 10.94 3.24
C ALA A 135 13.92 9.77 3.70
N ALA A 136 13.74 8.76 2.84
CA ALA A 136 13.13 7.50 3.25
C ALA A 136 14.01 6.78 4.31
N PRO A 137 13.43 6.18 5.36
CA PRO A 137 12.01 5.87 5.56
C PRO A 137 11.15 7.02 6.12
N GLY A 138 11.71 8.20 6.38
CA GLY A 138 10.99 9.35 6.92
C GLY A 138 9.85 9.80 6.00
N SER A 139 10.04 9.73 4.69
CA SER A 139 9.04 10.14 3.68
C SER A 139 7.72 9.39 3.77
N GLY A 140 7.73 8.11 4.16
CA GLY A 140 6.52 7.31 4.37
C GLY A 140 5.95 7.42 5.81
N HIS A 141 6.66 8.08 6.73
CA HIS A 141 6.20 8.16 8.12
C HIS A 141 5.05 9.16 8.27
N PRO A 142 3.99 8.88 9.07
CA PRO A 142 2.80 9.72 9.24
C PRO A 142 3.10 11.17 9.64
N LYS A 143 4.19 11.42 10.33
CA LYS A 143 4.64 12.80 10.64
C LYS A 143 4.81 13.65 9.38
N TYR A 144 5.19 13.05 8.26
CA TYR A 144 5.52 13.74 7.01
C TYR A 144 4.58 13.35 5.86
N ASN A 145 3.83 12.26 6.01
CA ASN A 145 2.90 11.75 5.02
C ASN A 145 1.60 11.31 5.69
N PHE A 146 0.56 12.13 5.59
CA PHE A 146 -0.73 11.87 6.23
C PHE A 146 -1.55 10.79 5.51
N HIS A 147 -1.10 10.39 4.32
CA HIS A 147 -1.64 9.30 3.51
C HIS A 147 -0.96 7.94 3.79
N ALA A 148 -0.22 7.81 4.89
CA ALA A 148 0.61 6.64 5.16
C ALA A 148 -0.14 5.30 5.25
N ASN A 149 -1.47 5.28 5.44
CA ASN A 149 -2.32 4.09 5.41
C ASN A 149 -2.96 3.80 4.05
N ASP A 150 -2.78 4.69 3.06
CA ASP A 150 -3.41 4.55 1.76
C ASP A 150 -2.79 3.40 0.94
N ILE A 151 -3.45 3.02 -0.13
CA ILE A 151 -3.23 1.77 -0.87
C ILE A 151 -1.89 1.66 -1.60
N ASP A 152 -1.19 2.76 -1.84
CA ASP A 152 -0.11 2.88 -2.82
C ASP A 152 0.90 1.73 -2.80
N PHE A 153 1.53 1.45 -1.66
CA PHE A 153 2.47 0.33 -1.59
C PHE A 153 1.80 -1.04 -1.75
N GLN A 154 0.52 -1.18 -1.45
CA GLN A 154 -0.19 -2.44 -1.65
C GLN A 154 -0.26 -2.82 -3.12
N ILE A 155 -0.52 -1.86 -4.00
CA ILE A 155 -0.64 -2.06 -5.46
C ILE A 155 0.72 -2.09 -6.16
N GLU A 156 1.79 -1.67 -5.50
CA GLU A 156 3.16 -1.58 -6.02
C GLU A 156 4.08 -2.67 -5.47
N ALA A 157 3.54 -3.66 -4.76
CA ALA A 157 4.34 -4.68 -4.09
C ALA A 157 4.46 -5.99 -4.88
N ASP A 158 3.72 -6.16 -5.95
CA ASP A 158 3.56 -7.42 -6.68
C ASP A 158 4.91 -7.98 -7.16
N PHE A 159 5.80 -7.12 -7.69
CA PHE A 159 7.14 -7.53 -8.12
C PHE A 159 7.96 -8.19 -6.99
N ILE A 160 7.76 -7.77 -5.72
CA ILE A 160 8.40 -8.37 -4.55
C ILE A 160 7.82 -9.76 -4.29
N GLY A 161 6.49 -9.88 -4.32
CA GLY A 161 5.81 -11.15 -4.16
C GLY A 161 6.23 -12.17 -5.22
N LEU A 162 6.27 -11.73 -6.48
CA LEU A 162 6.65 -12.51 -7.64
C LEU A 162 8.09 -13.04 -7.59
N MET A 163 9.03 -12.29 -7.03
CA MET A 163 10.41 -12.78 -6.90
C MET A 163 10.67 -13.65 -5.67
N CYS A 164 9.64 -13.88 -4.80
CA CYS A 164 9.79 -14.57 -3.52
C CYS A 164 9.04 -15.92 -3.42
N PRO A 165 9.18 -16.90 -4.34
CA PRO A 165 8.44 -18.15 -4.34
C PRO A 165 8.66 -18.94 -3.04
N GLY A 166 7.62 -19.10 -2.22
CA GLY A 166 7.68 -19.79 -0.92
C GLY A 166 8.56 -19.10 0.14
N LEU A 167 8.93 -17.83 -0.04
CA LEU A 167 9.86 -17.09 0.80
C LEU A 167 9.22 -15.86 1.49
N PRO A 168 8.14 -16.03 2.27
CA PRO A 168 7.39 -14.90 2.84
C PRO A 168 8.18 -14.04 3.83
N ARG A 169 9.26 -14.55 4.43
CA ARG A 169 10.12 -13.72 5.30
C ARG A 169 11.04 -12.81 4.49
N GLU A 170 11.48 -13.28 3.32
CA GLU A 170 12.26 -12.44 2.43
C GLU A 170 11.34 -11.38 1.81
N SER A 171 10.12 -11.75 1.37
CA SER A 171 9.16 -10.75 0.86
C SER A 171 8.91 -9.65 1.88
N ASN A 172 8.66 -9.98 3.16
CA ASN A 172 8.47 -8.96 4.21
C ASN A 172 9.69 -8.04 4.41
N LYS A 173 10.92 -8.56 4.25
CA LYS A 173 12.13 -7.71 4.33
C LYS A 173 12.20 -6.69 3.19
N TYR A 174 11.83 -7.11 1.98
CA TYR A 174 11.80 -6.20 0.82
C TYR A 174 10.64 -5.23 0.92
N CYS A 175 9.45 -5.69 1.35
CA CYS A 175 8.31 -4.82 1.63
C CYS A 175 8.66 -3.74 2.66
N ASP A 176 9.37 -4.10 3.74
CA ASP A 176 9.83 -3.13 4.75
C ASP A 176 10.78 -2.08 4.15
N ARG A 177 11.64 -2.46 3.21
CA ARG A 177 12.57 -1.52 2.56
C ARG A 177 11.88 -0.60 1.56
N VAL A 178 11.07 -1.17 0.68
CA VAL A 178 10.43 -0.43 -0.41
C VAL A 178 9.24 0.37 0.10
N GLY A 179 8.33 -0.28 0.81
CA GLY A 179 7.08 0.34 1.25
C GLY A 179 7.26 1.53 2.20
N ARG A 180 8.38 1.57 2.93
CA ARG A 180 8.71 2.73 3.78
C ARG A 180 9.12 3.98 3.01
N VAL A 181 9.19 3.93 1.70
CA VAL A 181 9.32 5.15 0.88
C VAL A 181 8.04 5.97 0.97
N MET A 182 6.85 5.32 0.98
CA MET A 182 5.55 6.00 0.92
C MET A 182 4.58 5.65 2.05
N ASN A 183 4.66 4.46 2.66
CA ASN A 183 3.66 3.97 3.61
C ASN A 183 4.23 3.61 4.99
N TYR A 184 3.31 3.48 5.96
CA TYR A 184 3.57 3.09 7.34
C TYR A 184 2.35 2.32 7.88
N GLY A 185 2.54 1.48 8.92
CA GLY A 185 1.42 0.77 9.55
C GLY A 185 0.62 -0.08 8.57
N ASP A 186 -0.69 0.12 8.51
CA ASP A 186 -1.60 -0.67 7.68
C ASP A 186 -1.34 -0.51 6.18
N GLY A 187 -0.88 0.64 5.71
CA GLY A 187 -0.46 0.82 4.30
C GLY A 187 0.74 -0.05 3.93
N LEU A 188 1.74 -0.16 4.84
CA LEU A 188 2.86 -1.07 4.67
C LEU A 188 2.42 -2.55 4.76
N TYR A 189 1.48 -2.85 5.66
CA TYR A 189 0.96 -4.21 5.82
C TYR A 189 0.16 -4.66 4.60
N GLY A 190 -0.47 -3.75 3.85
CA GLY A 190 -1.11 -4.05 2.58
C GLY A 190 -0.16 -4.75 1.60
N GLY A 191 1.00 -4.15 1.33
CA GLY A 191 2.02 -4.78 0.47
C GLY A 191 2.56 -6.10 1.04
N MET A 192 2.76 -6.21 2.37
CA MET A 192 3.17 -7.46 3.01
C MET A 192 2.12 -8.57 2.89
N PHE A 193 0.84 -8.23 2.96
CA PHE A 193 -0.27 -9.15 2.77
C PHE A 193 -0.32 -9.68 1.34
N VAL A 194 -0.26 -8.80 0.35
CA VAL A 194 -0.24 -9.13 -1.07
C VAL A 194 0.98 -10.00 -1.40
N CYS A 195 2.18 -9.60 -0.99
CA CYS A 195 3.40 -10.39 -1.20
C CYS A 195 3.38 -11.75 -0.50
N GLY A 196 2.77 -11.82 0.68
CA GLY A 196 2.58 -13.08 1.40
C GLY A 196 1.68 -14.05 0.66
N MET A 197 0.63 -13.54 0.00
CA MET A 197 -0.25 -14.30 -0.88
C MET A 197 0.50 -14.78 -2.12
N TYR A 198 1.25 -13.92 -2.80
CA TYR A 198 2.10 -14.31 -3.93
C TYR A 198 3.10 -15.42 -3.57
N ALA A 199 3.80 -15.28 -2.45
CA ALA A 199 4.78 -16.29 -2.03
C ALA A 199 4.12 -17.67 -1.82
N ALA A 200 2.89 -17.72 -1.32
CA ALA A 200 2.11 -18.95 -1.15
C ALA A 200 1.56 -19.49 -2.48
N ALA A 201 1.14 -18.61 -3.39
CA ALA A 201 0.50 -18.95 -4.67
C ALA A 201 1.36 -19.84 -5.58
N TYR A 202 2.67 -19.85 -5.41
CA TYR A 202 3.56 -20.76 -6.12
C TYR A 202 3.29 -22.24 -5.82
N PHE A 203 2.73 -22.55 -4.65
CA PHE A 203 2.60 -23.92 -4.13
C PHE A 203 1.20 -24.29 -3.65
N GLU A 204 0.33 -23.30 -3.44
CA GLU A 204 -1.04 -23.52 -3.01
C GLU A 204 -2.00 -23.52 -4.21
N THR A 205 -3.04 -24.32 -4.12
CA THR A 205 -4.12 -24.42 -5.13
C THR A 205 -5.47 -23.96 -4.58
N ASP A 206 -5.57 -23.74 -3.28
CA ASP A 206 -6.76 -23.25 -2.59
C ASP A 206 -6.61 -21.76 -2.30
N PRO A 207 -7.43 -20.87 -2.92
CA PRO A 207 -7.37 -19.43 -2.68
C PRO A 207 -7.52 -19.04 -1.20
N ARG A 208 -8.31 -19.79 -0.43
CA ARG A 208 -8.45 -19.55 1.00
C ARG A 208 -7.12 -19.69 1.73
N ARG A 209 -6.35 -20.75 1.43
CA ARG A 209 -5.03 -20.96 2.03
C ARG A 209 -4.04 -19.88 1.63
N VAL A 210 -4.17 -19.35 0.43
CA VAL A 210 -3.35 -18.21 -0.04
C VAL A 210 -3.66 -16.95 0.78
N VAL A 211 -4.94 -16.60 0.97
CA VAL A 211 -5.35 -15.47 1.82
C VAL A 211 -4.90 -15.67 3.27
N GLU A 212 -5.05 -16.87 3.83
CA GLU A 212 -4.56 -17.20 5.19
C GLU A 212 -3.03 -17.09 5.30
N ALA A 213 -2.28 -17.38 4.23
CA ALA A 213 -0.83 -17.22 4.21
C ALA A 213 -0.43 -15.74 4.23
N GLY A 214 -1.09 -14.89 3.43
CA GLY A 214 -0.92 -13.44 3.48
C GLY A 214 -1.21 -12.86 4.87
N LEU A 215 -2.33 -13.24 5.47
CA LEU A 215 -2.69 -12.81 6.84
C LEU A 215 -1.60 -13.12 7.88
N ARG A 216 -0.91 -14.25 7.74
CA ARG A 216 0.20 -14.62 8.64
C ARG A 216 1.47 -13.78 8.45
N CYS A 217 1.55 -13.00 7.38
CA CYS A 217 2.68 -12.11 7.11
C CYS A 217 2.57 -10.76 7.81
N ILE A 218 1.40 -10.40 8.32
CA ILE A 218 1.09 -9.10 8.95
C ILE A 218 0.70 -9.26 10.42
N PRO A 219 0.79 -8.20 11.25
CA PRO A 219 0.42 -8.27 12.65
C PRO A 219 -1.09 -8.53 12.83
N ALA A 220 -1.44 -9.63 13.51
CA ALA A 220 -2.84 -10.02 13.72
C ALA A 220 -3.69 -8.98 14.50
N ARG A 221 -3.05 -8.04 15.21
CA ARG A 221 -3.71 -6.98 15.97
C ARG A 221 -3.79 -5.64 15.22
N SER A 222 -3.21 -5.53 14.02
CA SER A 222 -3.43 -4.38 13.15
C SER A 222 -4.89 -4.33 12.71
N GLU A 223 -5.38 -3.18 12.29
CA GLU A 223 -6.73 -3.08 11.74
C GLU A 223 -6.87 -3.91 10.48
N TYR A 224 -5.87 -3.85 9.60
CA TYR A 224 -5.78 -4.69 8.43
C TYR A 224 -5.90 -6.18 8.76
N GLY A 225 -5.09 -6.68 9.72
CA GLY A 225 -5.12 -8.08 10.14
C GLY A 225 -6.46 -8.52 10.72
N ARG A 226 -7.11 -7.65 11.51
CA ARG A 226 -8.44 -7.90 12.07
C ARG A 226 -9.53 -7.95 11.00
N LEU A 227 -9.47 -7.04 10.03
CA LEU A 227 -10.40 -7.02 8.90
C LEU A 227 -10.31 -8.30 8.07
N ILE A 228 -9.10 -8.72 7.67
CA ILE A 228 -8.93 -9.95 6.88
C ILE A 228 -9.36 -11.20 7.69
N ALA A 229 -9.12 -11.23 8.99
CA ALA A 229 -9.63 -12.30 9.85
C ALA A 229 -11.17 -12.34 9.87
N ASP A 230 -11.84 -11.18 9.90
CA ASP A 230 -13.29 -11.08 9.78
C ASP A 230 -13.78 -11.56 8.41
N VAL A 231 -13.11 -11.18 7.32
CA VAL A 231 -13.44 -11.64 5.96
C VAL A 231 -13.40 -13.17 5.87
N LEU A 232 -12.33 -13.79 6.36
CA LEU A 232 -12.20 -15.25 6.38
C LEU A 232 -13.30 -15.93 7.22
N ARG A 233 -13.64 -15.34 8.35
CA ARG A 233 -14.74 -15.82 9.22
C ARG A 233 -16.10 -15.68 8.53
N TRP A 234 -16.38 -14.52 7.94
CA TRP A 234 -17.63 -14.27 7.25
C TRP A 234 -17.79 -15.11 5.97
N HIS A 235 -16.71 -15.32 5.22
CA HIS A 235 -16.72 -16.26 4.10
C HIS A 235 -17.11 -17.67 4.53
N ALA A 236 -16.62 -18.16 5.69
CA ALA A 236 -17.02 -19.48 6.20
C ALA A 236 -18.51 -19.55 6.59
N LEU A 237 -19.11 -18.43 7.02
CA LEU A 237 -20.53 -18.33 7.35
C LEU A 237 -21.45 -18.12 6.11
N HIS A 238 -20.92 -17.49 5.07
CA HIS A 238 -21.65 -17.12 3.86
C HIS A 238 -20.89 -17.55 2.59
N PRO A 239 -20.60 -18.87 2.40
CA PRO A 239 -19.67 -19.33 1.36
C PRO A 239 -20.12 -19.06 -0.09
N ASN A 240 -21.42 -18.80 -0.30
CA ASN A 240 -21.99 -18.55 -1.62
C ASN A 240 -22.55 -17.13 -1.80
N ASP A 241 -22.36 -16.25 -0.83
CA ASP A 241 -22.92 -14.89 -0.83
C ASP A 241 -21.85 -13.84 -0.51
N TRP A 242 -21.08 -13.46 -1.53
CA TRP A 242 -20.06 -12.43 -1.41
C TRP A 242 -20.66 -11.04 -1.13
N ARG A 243 -21.88 -10.77 -1.62
CA ARG A 243 -22.55 -9.47 -1.40
C ARG A 243 -22.88 -9.27 0.08
N LYS A 244 -23.27 -10.35 0.77
CA LYS A 244 -23.49 -10.30 2.21
C LYS A 244 -22.19 -10.00 2.97
N VAL A 245 -21.08 -10.62 2.56
CA VAL A 245 -19.78 -10.37 3.21
C VAL A 245 -19.26 -8.98 2.89
N TRP A 246 -19.43 -8.49 1.66
CA TRP A 246 -19.15 -7.11 1.30
C TRP A 246 -19.92 -6.13 2.20
N GLN A 247 -21.23 -6.34 2.40
CA GLN A 247 -22.03 -5.50 3.29
C GLN A 247 -21.53 -5.51 4.74
N LEU A 248 -21.09 -6.66 5.24
CA LEU A 248 -20.51 -6.76 6.60
C LEU A 248 -19.17 -6.02 6.72
N ILE A 249 -18.39 -5.98 5.64
CA ILE A 249 -17.16 -5.18 5.57
C ILE A 249 -17.50 -3.69 5.63
N GLU A 250 -18.43 -3.23 4.77
CA GLU A 250 -18.87 -1.84 4.73
C GLU A 250 -19.40 -1.37 6.09
N ASP A 251 -20.31 -2.15 6.69
CA ASP A 251 -20.96 -1.81 7.95
C ASP A 251 -19.97 -1.68 9.12
N LYS A 252 -18.90 -2.46 9.10
CA LYS A 252 -17.95 -2.50 10.21
C LYS A 252 -16.69 -1.68 9.96
N TRP A 253 -16.15 -1.71 8.74
CA TRP A 253 -14.79 -1.27 8.46
C TRP A 253 -14.68 -0.06 7.52
N ASN A 254 -15.71 0.22 6.72
CA ASN A 254 -15.75 1.43 5.89
C ASN A 254 -16.37 2.59 6.68
N ARG A 255 -15.72 2.93 7.79
CA ARG A 255 -16.13 4.03 8.68
C ARG A 255 -14.92 4.83 9.09
N ASP A 256 -15.14 6.13 9.27
CA ASP A 256 -14.16 7.03 9.87
C ASP A 256 -12.78 6.96 9.17
N ASP A 257 -12.79 6.87 7.81
CA ASP A 257 -11.54 6.88 7.03
C ASP A 257 -10.73 8.15 7.37
N PRO A 258 -9.52 7.99 7.92
CA PRO A 258 -8.69 9.13 8.30
C PRO A 258 -8.02 9.83 7.11
N CYS A 259 -8.03 9.22 5.92
CA CYS A 259 -7.47 9.83 4.72
C CYS A 259 -8.19 11.15 4.41
N PRO A 260 -7.47 12.26 4.20
CA PRO A 260 -8.10 13.54 3.88
C PRO A 260 -9.00 13.51 2.66
N ASP A 261 -8.70 12.66 1.65
CA ASP A 261 -9.49 12.54 0.43
C ASP A 261 -10.82 11.80 0.69
N GLY A 262 -10.80 10.80 1.59
CA GLY A 262 -11.98 10.03 2.03
C GLY A 262 -12.78 10.67 3.18
N PHE A 263 -12.35 11.82 3.68
CA PHE A 263 -12.90 12.46 4.87
C PHE A 263 -14.40 12.79 4.74
N ASN A 264 -15.25 12.02 5.42
CA ASN A 264 -16.72 12.17 5.42
C ASN A 264 -17.38 12.08 4.03
N VAL A 265 -16.78 11.36 3.11
CA VAL A 265 -17.34 11.04 1.79
C VAL A 265 -17.29 9.54 1.53
N PRO A 266 -18.05 9.00 0.56
CA PRO A 266 -18.04 7.55 0.28
C PRO A 266 -16.73 7.01 -0.30
N PHE A 267 -15.85 7.87 -0.81
CA PHE A 267 -14.53 7.49 -1.31
C PHE A 267 -13.65 6.95 -0.16
N ASN A 268 -12.96 5.86 -0.40
CA ASN A 268 -12.03 5.28 0.56
C ASN A 268 -10.85 4.61 -0.15
N ILE A 269 -9.65 5.15 0.08
CA ILE A 269 -8.40 4.67 -0.51
C ILE A 269 -7.51 3.93 0.50
N ASP A 270 -8.01 3.64 1.69
CA ASP A 270 -7.27 2.90 2.72
C ASP A 270 -6.90 1.50 2.23
N ALA A 271 -5.65 1.12 2.44
CA ALA A 271 -5.11 -0.18 2.05
C ALA A 271 -5.92 -1.36 2.63
N LYS A 272 -6.37 -1.26 3.89
CA LYS A 272 -7.08 -2.38 4.55
C LYS A 272 -8.42 -2.71 3.88
N LEU A 273 -9.22 -1.69 3.51
CA LEU A 273 -10.52 -1.91 2.88
C LEU A 273 -10.34 -2.53 1.49
N ASN A 274 -9.45 -1.95 0.69
CA ASN A 274 -9.13 -2.45 -0.65
C ASN A 274 -8.49 -3.85 -0.60
N GLY A 275 -7.65 -4.13 0.41
CA GLY A 275 -7.13 -5.48 0.67
C GLY A 275 -8.21 -6.51 0.99
N ALA A 276 -9.30 -6.11 1.65
CA ALA A 276 -10.47 -6.99 1.85
C ALA A 276 -11.17 -7.32 0.53
N TYR A 277 -11.21 -6.38 -0.42
CA TYR A 277 -11.81 -6.61 -1.75
C TYR A 277 -10.95 -7.52 -2.63
N ILE A 278 -9.62 -7.45 -2.51
CA ILE A 278 -8.71 -8.44 -3.10
C ILE A 278 -9.03 -9.84 -2.54
N ALA A 279 -9.14 -9.95 -1.20
CA ALA A 279 -9.45 -11.22 -0.55
C ALA A 279 -10.84 -11.76 -0.96
N LEU A 280 -11.87 -10.89 -1.10
CA LEU A 280 -13.19 -11.30 -1.60
C LEU A 280 -13.11 -11.86 -3.03
N GLY A 281 -12.37 -11.18 -3.93
CA GLY A 281 -12.15 -11.66 -5.28
C GLY A 281 -11.59 -13.07 -5.30
N LEU A 282 -10.51 -13.32 -4.55
CA LEU A 282 -9.87 -14.63 -4.47
C LEU A 282 -10.78 -15.71 -3.87
N LEU A 283 -11.43 -15.42 -2.74
CA LEU A 283 -12.26 -16.36 -2.01
C LEU A 283 -13.52 -16.77 -2.79
N TYR A 284 -14.22 -15.82 -3.39
CA TYR A 284 -15.47 -16.06 -4.10
C TYR A 284 -15.29 -16.34 -5.60
N GLY A 285 -14.10 -16.06 -6.12
CA GLY A 285 -13.65 -16.56 -7.41
C GLY A 285 -13.37 -18.06 -7.38
N GLY A 286 -12.91 -18.59 -6.23
CA GLY A 286 -12.75 -20.02 -6.02
C GLY A 286 -11.75 -20.70 -7.00
N GLY A 287 -10.83 -19.92 -7.58
CA GLY A 287 -9.88 -20.38 -8.60
C GLY A 287 -10.33 -20.12 -10.06
N ASP A 288 -11.54 -19.63 -10.29
CA ASP A 288 -11.98 -19.11 -11.58
C ASP A 288 -11.43 -17.68 -11.77
N PHE A 289 -10.70 -17.46 -12.87
CA PHE A 289 -9.99 -16.22 -13.10
C PHE A 289 -10.94 -15.04 -13.37
N GLU A 290 -11.92 -15.24 -14.24
CA GLU A 290 -12.88 -14.18 -14.58
C GLU A 290 -13.75 -13.80 -13.39
N ARG A 291 -14.22 -14.81 -12.65
CA ARG A 291 -15.03 -14.59 -11.45
C ARG A 291 -14.24 -13.87 -10.35
N THR A 292 -12.95 -14.15 -10.22
CA THR A 292 -12.05 -13.44 -9.30
C THR A 292 -11.97 -11.96 -9.65
N LEU A 293 -11.74 -11.62 -10.91
CA LEU A 293 -11.71 -10.24 -11.38
C LEU A 293 -13.07 -9.56 -11.17
N GLU A 294 -14.17 -10.23 -11.56
CA GLU A 294 -15.52 -9.70 -11.44
C GLU A 294 -15.87 -9.32 -10.01
N VAL A 295 -15.68 -10.23 -9.06
CA VAL A 295 -16.01 -9.97 -7.64
C VAL A 295 -15.17 -8.84 -7.09
N SER A 296 -13.85 -8.85 -7.34
CA SER A 296 -12.94 -7.81 -6.86
C SER A 296 -13.32 -6.42 -7.40
N THR A 297 -13.58 -6.31 -8.71
CA THR A 297 -14.00 -5.06 -9.38
C THR A 297 -15.34 -4.54 -8.85
N ARG A 298 -16.33 -5.44 -8.68
CA ARG A 298 -17.68 -5.06 -8.21
C ARG A 298 -17.70 -4.56 -6.78
N CYS A 299 -16.68 -4.84 -5.98
CA CYS A 299 -16.55 -4.31 -4.62
C CYS A 299 -16.44 -2.77 -4.62
N GLY A 300 -16.04 -2.15 -5.71
CA GLY A 300 -15.94 -0.69 -5.84
C GLY A 300 -14.63 -0.12 -5.28
N GLN A 301 -14.64 1.15 -4.93
CA GLN A 301 -13.46 1.94 -4.53
C GLN A 301 -12.39 1.89 -5.63
N ASP A 302 -11.19 1.49 -5.33
CA ASP A 302 -10.08 1.29 -6.27
C ASP A 302 -10.29 0.00 -7.06
N SER A 303 -11.25 0.05 -7.97
CA SER A 303 -11.82 -1.13 -8.62
C SER A 303 -11.07 -1.64 -9.84
N ASP A 304 -9.91 -1.10 -10.12
CA ASP A 304 -8.92 -1.59 -11.10
C ASP A 304 -7.68 -2.16 -10.39
N CYS A 305 -7.15 -1.50 -9.37
CA CYS A 305 -6.02 -2.01 -8.61
C CYS A 305 -6.37 -3.28 -7.80
N ASN A 306 -7.59 -3.36 -7.23
CA ASN A 306 -8.01 -4.54 -6.48
C ASN A 306 -8.03 -5.82 -7.35
N PRO A 307 -8.65 -5.85 -8.56
CA PRO A 307 -8.54 -6.99 -9.45
C PRO A 307 -7.15 -7.17 -10.08
N SER A 308 -6.32 -6.12 -10.16
CA SER A 308 -4.90 -6.21 -10.52
C SER A 308 -4.16 -7.17 -9.58
N ASN A 309 -4.15 -6.86 -8.28
CA ASN A 309 -3.54 -7.74 -7.28
C ASN A 309 -4.19 -9.15 -7.23
N ALA A 310 -5.54 -9.24 -7.24
CA ALA A 310 -6.23 -10.53 -7.18
C ALA A 310 -5.93 -11.40 -8.42
N GLY A 311 -5.94 -10.78 -9.59
CA GLY A 311 -5.61 -11.41 -10.87
C GLY A 311 -4.16 -11.87 -10.93
N GLY A 312 -3.23 -11.05 -10.44
CA GLY A 312 -1.81 -11.38 -10.34
C GLY A 312 -1.55 -12.59 -9.44
N ILE A 313 -2.12 -12.59 -8.24
CA ILE A 313 -1.99 -13.71 -7.28
C ILE A 313 -2.58 -15.00 -7.87
N LEU A 314 -3.79 -14.94 -8.43
CA LEU A 314 -4.40 -16.11 -9.06
C LEU A 314 -3.63 -16.53 -10.33
N GLY A 315 -3.05 -15.58 -11.06
CA GLY A 315 -2.18 -15.84 -12.20
C GLY A 315 -0.95 -16.67 -11.84
N VAL A 316 -0.33 -16.43 -10.67
CA VAL A 316 0.73 -17.30 -10.13
C VAL A 316 0.20 -18.68 -9.76
N MET A 317 -0.97 -18.78 -9.15
CA MET A 317 -1.58 -20.09 -8.82
C MET A 317 -1.79 -20.92 -10.08
N LEU A 318 -2.33 -20.32 -11.12
CA LEU A 318 -2.67 -20.98 -12.38
C LEU A 318 -1.43 -21.24 -13.27
N GLY A 319 -0.54 -20.26 -13.39
CA GLY A 319 0.45 -20.14 -14.47
C GLY A 319 -0.14 -19.47 -15.70
N TYR A 320 0.71 -18.85 -16.51
CA TYR A 320 0.32 -18.10 -17.72
C TYR A 320 -0.44 -18.96 -18.73
N GLU A 321 0.00 -20.20 -18.94
CA GLU A 321 -0.62 -21.09 -19.93
C GLU A 321 -2.09 -21.35 -19.62
N ARG A 322 -2.48 -21.44 -18.36
CA ARG A 322 -3.85 -21.73 -17.93
C ARG A 322 -4.75 -20.50 -17.76
N LEU A 323 -4.21 -19.28 -17.93
CA LEU A 323 -5.06 -18.09 -18.02
C LEU A 323 -6.02 -18.20 -19.22
N PRO A 324 -7.28 -17.76 -19.12
CA PRO A 324 -8.25 -17.87 -20.21
C PRO A 324 -7.77 -17.17 -21.48
N ALA A 325 -7.91 -17.84 -22.63
CA ALA A 325 -7.37 -17.37 -23.92
C ALA A 325 -7.88 -15.98 -24.31
N LYS A 326 -9.14 -15.65 -24.01
CA LYS A 326 -9.73 -14.35 -24.33
C LYS A 326 -8.98 -13.16 -23.73
N PHE A 327 -8.46 -13.30 -22.50
CA PHE A 327 -7.71 -12.24 -21.84
C PHE A 327 -6.27 -12.10 -22.37
N LYS A 328 -5.71 -13.18 -22.94
CA LYS A 328 -4.35 -13.20 -23.49
C LYS A 328 -4.26 -12.88 -24.99
N ALA A 329 -5.38 -12.76 -25.67
CA ALA A 329 -5.44 -12.63 -27.13
C ALA A 329 -4.55 -11.48 -27.66
N GLU A 330 -4.42 -10.41 -26.92
CA GLU A 330 -3.65 -9.22 -27.31
C GLU A 330 -2.21 -9.23 -26.79
N MET A 331 -1.84 -10.12 -25.85
CA MET A 331 -0.48 -10.19 -25.29
C MET A 331 0.63 -10.21 -26.35
N PRO A 332 0.54 -10.96 -27.46
CA PRO A 332 1.60 -10.96 -28.48
C PRO A 332 1.89 -9.57 -29.08
N LYS A 333 0.93 -8.65 -29.05
CA LYS A 333 1.11 -7.28 -29.55
C LYS A 333 1.79 -6.37 -28.50
N LEU A 334 1.66 -6.70 -27.22
CA LEU A 334 2.05 -5.85 -26.09
C LEU A 334 3.33 -6.35 -25.40
N GLU A 335 3.67 -7.64 -25.49
CA GLU A 335 4.70 -8.28 -24.68
C GLU A 335 6.12 -7.68 -24.85
N ASN A 336 6.38 -6.96 -25.94
CA ASN A 336 7.63 -6.25 -26.19
C ASN A 336 7.47 -4.72 -26.19
N ARG A 337 6.25 -4.21 -25.97
CA ARG A 337 5.99 -2.78 -25.78
C ARG A 337 6.41 -2.37 -24.37
N LYS A 338 7.11 -1.24 -24.26
CA LYS A 338 7.52 -0.71 -22.95
C LYS A 338 6.34 -0.11 -22.21
N PHE A 339 6.30 -0.33 -20.90
CA PHE A 339 5.41 0.41 -20.01
C PHE A 339 5.88 1.86 -19.91
N ASP A 340 4.94 2.76 -19.70
CA ASP A 340 5.24 4.17 -19.56
C ASP A 340 6.27 4.41 -18.45
N PHE A 341 7.12 5.40 -18.65
CA PHE A 341 8.17 5.82 -17.70
C PHE A 341 9.20 4.74 -17.33
N THR A 342 9.22 3.60 -17.99
CA THR A 342 10.15 2.49 -17.71
C THR A 342 10.89 2.00 -18.95
N ASP A 343 11.96 1.24 -18.73
CA ASP A 343 12.67 0.51 -19.79
C ASP A 343 12.17 -0.94 -19.95
N TYR A 344 11.17 -1.34 -19.16
CA TYR A 344 10.64 -2.69 -19.18
C TYR A 344 9.46 -2.83 -20.13
N SER A 345 9.46 -3.92 -20.87
CA SER A 345 8.27 -4.56 -21.44
C SER A 345 7.84 -5.73 -20.56
N PHE A 346 6.70 -6.36 -20.87
CA PHE A 346 6.30 -7.58 -20.18
C PHE A 346 7.40 -8.65 -20.20
N ASN A 347 8.01 -8.90 -21.37
CA ASN A 347 9.09 -9.88 -21.48
C ASN A 347 10.35 -9.47 -20.69
N ASP A 348 10.65 -8.18 -20.60
CA ASP A 348 11.80 -7.68 -19.83
C ASP A 348 11.59 -7.86 -18.33
N ILE A 349 10.43 -7.45 -17.81
CA ILE A 349 10.16 -7.53 -16.37
C ILE A 349 10.01 -8.99 -15.90
N VAL A 350 9.46 -9.87 -16.73
CA VAL A 350 9.41 -11.32 -16.45
C VAL A 350 10.81 -11.89 -16.30
N ARG A 351 11.73 -11.60 -17.25
CA ARG A 351 13.14 -12.05 -17.18
C ARG A 351 13.85 -11.50 -15.96
N SER A 352 13.67 -10.21 -15.68
CA SER A 352 14.25 -9.55 -14.52
C SER A 352 13.74 -10.18 -13.20
N THR A 353 12.43 -10.44 -13.12
CA THR A 353 11.82 -11.09 -11.95
C THR A 353 12.36 -12.52 -11.77
N GLU A 354 12.48 -13.31 -12.85
CA GLU A 354 13.08 -14.65 -12.77
C GLU A 354 14.52 -14.58 -12.26
N ALA A 355 15.34 -13.67 -12.78
CA ALA A 355 16.72 -13.51 -12.35
C ALA A 355 16.83 -13.21 -10.85
N ARG A 356 16.01 -12.27 -10.34
CA ARG A 356 15.94 -11.95 -8.90
C ARG A 356 15.47 -13.15 -8.08
N ALA A 357 14.44 -13.87 -8.53
CA ALA A 357 13.94 -15.06 -7.84
C ALA A 357 15.01 -16.15 -7.71
N LEU A 358 15.74 -16.42 -8.78
CA LEU A 358 16.82 -17.41 -8.79
C LEU A 358 17.98 -17.02 -7.86
N GLU A 359 18.34 -15.75 -7.85
CA GLU A 359 19.35 -15.23 -6.93
C GLU A 359 18.89 -15.38 -5.48
N LEU A 360 17.63 -15.01 -5.19
CA LEU A 360 17.06 -15.09 -3.85
C LEU A 360 16.96 -16.55 -3.36
N ILE A 361 16.57 -17.48 -4.22
CA ILE A 361 16.55 -18.91 -3.91
C ILE A 361 17.96 -19.39 -3.49
N ARG A 362 19.02 -19.00 -4.24
CA ARG A 362 20.41 -19.34 -3.87
C ARG A 362 20.80 -18.72 -2.51
N ARG A 363 20.51 -17.42 -2.32
CA ARG A 363 20.83 -16.69 -1.06
C ARG A 363 20.15 -17.28 0.17
N THR A 364 18.98 -17.89 0.00
CA THR A 364 18.23 -18.54 1.09
C THR A 364 18.57 -20.03 1.26
N GLY A 365 19.63 -20.50 0.60
CA GLY A 365 20.15 -21.87 0.71
C GLY A 365 19.37 -22.89 -0.09
N GLY A 366 18.58 -22.46 -1.08
CA GLY A 366 18.01 -23.33 -2.10
C GLY A 366 19.03 -23.70 -3.17
N ARG A 367 18.61 -24.54 -4.11
CA ARG A 367 19.42 -24.97 -5.27
C ARG A 367 18.76 -24.54 -6.58
N VAL A 368 19.58 -24.10 -7.53
CA VAL A 368 19.16 -23.73 -8.88
C VAL A 368 20.02 -24.50 -9.87
N THR A 369 19.37 -25.22 -10.77
CA THR A 369 19.98 -25.89 -11.91
C THR A 369 19.39 -25.33 -13.22
N ASP A 370 19.81 -25.86 -14.35
CA ASP A 370 19.26 -25.45 -15.65
C ASP A 370 17.80 -25.89 -15.85
N THR A 371 17.37 -26.95 -15.16
CA THR A 371 16.05 -27.56 -15.35
C THR A 371 15.09 -27.37 -14.18
N GLU A 372 15.60 -27.15 -12.96
CA GLU A 372 14.79 -27.07 -11.75
C GLU A 372 15.35 -26.11 -10.70
N VAL A 373 14.46 -25.69 -9.81
CA VAL A 373 14.79 -24.98 -8.58
C VAL A 373 14.27 -25.75 -7.38
N THR A 374 15.10 -25.85 -6.33
CA THR A 374 14.73 -26.40 -5.03
C THR A 374 14.75 -25.29 -4.01
N ILE A 375 13.60 -25.00 -3.40
CA ILE A 375 13.37 -23.87 -2.52
C ILE A 375 13.22 -24.36 -1.08
N LYS A 376 14.00 -23.81 -0.16
CA LYS A 376 13.80 -23.99 1.29
C LYS A 376 12.70 -23.01 1.71
N THR A 377 11.44 -23.48 1.70
CA THR A 377 10.31 -22.64 2.02
C THR A 377 10.35 -22.11 3.45
N GLN A 378 9.79 -20.95 3.66
CA GLN A 378 9.79 -20.27 4.95
C GLN A 378 8.38 -20.28 5.55
N LYS A 379 8.29 -20.32 6.89
CA LYS A 379 7.04 -19.99 7.59
C LYS A 379 6.90 -18.48 7.66
N PRO A 380 5.70 -17.91 7.40
CA PRO A 380 5.44 -16.49 7.59
C PRO A 380 5.85 -16.01 8.99
N LYS A 381 6.28 -14.76 9.08
CA LYS A 381 6.58 -14.10 10.36
C LYS A 381 6.18 -12.63 10.23
N ALA A 382 5.12 -12.23 10.93
CA ALA A 382 4.69 -10.86 11.01
C ALA A 382 5.75 -9.95 11.65
N PRO A 383 5.87 -8.69 11.22
CA PRO A 383 6.68 -7.67 11.88
C PRO A 383 6.07 -7.27 13.23
N LYS A 384 6.76 -6.38 13.95
CA LYS A 384 6.16 -5.71 15.11
C LYS A 384 5.00 -4.83 14.66
N LEU A 385 3.97 -4.75 15.51
CA LEU A 385 2.84 -3.87 15.27
C LEU A 385 3.28 -2.41 15.30
N GLU A 386 3.00 -1.70 14.24
CA GLU A 386 3.07 -0.24 14.13
C GLU A 386 1.66 0.27 13.89
N GLN A 387 1.28 1.31 14.61
CA GLN A 387 -0.04 1.93 14.48
C GLN A 387 0.12 3.44 14.60
N TRP A 388 -0.68 4.13 13.84
CA TRP A 388 -0.89 5.56 13.99
C TRP A 388 -2.33 5.89 13.67
N SER A 389 -2.83 6.98 14.24
CA SER A 389 -4.14 7.51 13.90
C SER A 389 -4.10 9.02 14.11
N PRO A 390 -4.65 9.82 13.22
CA PRO A 390 -4.88 11.24 13.45
C PRO A 390 -6.10 11.48 14.33
N GLY A 391 -6.83 10.45 14.74
CA GLY A 391 -8.15 10.51 15.34
C GLY A 391 -9.26 10.25 14.34
N ILE A 392 -10.50 10.49 14.75
CA ILE A 392 -11.70 10.31 13.93
C ILE A 392 -11.95 11.59 13.13
N PRO A 393 -12.28 11.51 11.82
CA PRO A 393 -12.74 12.65 11.03
C PRO A 393 -13.89 13.40 11.72
N ASP A 394 -13.74 14.70 11.91
CA ASP A 394 -14.74 15.53 12.59
C ASP A 394 -15.33 16.58 11.63
N ARG A 395 -14.51 17.48 11.10
CA ARG A 395 -14.99 18.61 10.33
C ARG A 395 -14.06 18.99 9.18
N ARG A 396 -14.61 19.16 7.96
CA ARG A 396 -13.97 19.92 6.87
C ARG A 396 -14.22 21.41 7.11
N VAL A 397 -13.18 22.21 7.00
CA VAL A 397 -13.20 23.66 7.21
C VAL A 397 -12.73 24.35 5.93
N PRO A 398 -13.64 24.62 4.97
CA PRO A 398 -13.29 25.32 3.73
C PRO A 398 -12.78 26.73 4.01
N VAL A 399 -11.98 27.31 3.11
CA VAL A 399 -11.40 28.65 3.28
C VAL A 399 -12.43 29.78 3.44
N SER A 400 -13.69 29.53 3.09
CA SER A 400 -14.83 30.45 3.31
C SER A 400 -15.42 30.38 4.72
N ASP A 401 -15.03 29.41 5.54
CA ASP A 401 -15.52 29.24 6.91
C ASP A 401 -14.98 30.35 7.83
N ALA A 402 -15.81 30.84 8.76
CA ALA A 402 -15.45 31.88 9.73
C ALA A 402 -14.34 31.48 10.72
N ALA A 403 -13.98 30.19 10.79
CA ALA A 403 -12.84 29.70 11.56
C ALA A 403 -11.49 30.19 10.95
N TRP A 404 -11.48 30.54 9.67
CA TRP A 404 -10.34 31.16 9.00
C TRP A 404 -10.37 32.68 9.10
N THR A 405 -9.19 33.27 9.33
CA THR A 405 -8.97 34.71 9.18
C THR A 405 -7.74 34.94 8.30
N TRP A 406 -7.80 35.95 7.45
CA TRP A 406 -6.83 36.23 6.40
C TRP A 406 -6.29 37.64 6.57
N SER A 407 -4.97 37.83 6.45
CA SER A 407 -4.34 39.15 6.39
C SER A 407 -3.28 39.20 5.27
N GLY A 408 -3.13 40.37 4.67
CA GLY A 408 -2.29 40.55 3.49
C GLY A 408 -3.02 40.23 2.18
N ALA A 409 -2.28 40.04 1.10
CA ALA A 409 -2.84 39.84 -0.24
C ALA A 409 -3.16 38.37 -0.53
N TRP A 410 -4.36 37.96 -0.20
CA TRP A 410 -4.95 36.69 -0.60
C TRP A 410 -6.06 36.95 -1.62
N ARG A 411 -6.01 36.25 -2.75
CA ARG A 411 -7.07 36.29 -3.77
C ARG A 411 -7.83 34.97 -3.82
N ASP A 412 -9.10 35.03 -4.21
CA ASP A 412 -9.87 33.82 -4.49
C ASP A 412 -9.43 33.21 -5.83
N ASP A 413 -9.19 31.91 -5.83
CA ASP A 413 -8.83 31.14 -7.02
C ASP A 413 -9.47 29.75 -6.98
N ARG A 414 -10.55 29.58 -7.73
CA ARG A 414 -11.25 28.29 -7.92
C ARG A 414 -11.55 27.54 -6.61
N GLY A 415 -12.05 28.28 -5.60
CA GLY A 415 -12.40 27.72 -4.30
C GLY A 415 -11.24 27.59 -3.32
N ALA A 416 -10.05 28.11 -3.66
CA ALA A 416 -8.91 28.25 -2.76
C ALA A 416 -8.64 29.73 -2.47
N LYS A 417 -7.91 30.02 -1.39
CA LYS A 417 -7.24 31.28 -1.13
C LYS A 417 -5.78 31.15 -1.56
N LEU A 418 -5.33 31.98 -2.49
CA LEU A 418 -4.00 31.96 -3.09
C LEU A 418 -3.22 33.23 -2.75
N SER A 419 -1.97 33.06 -2.38
CA SER A 419 -1.00 34.14 -2.16
C SER A 419 0.34 33.80 -2.79
N GLU A 420 1.05 34.84 -3.29
CA GLU A 420 2.40 34.75 -3.87
C GLU A 420 3.41 35.66 -3.14
N GLY A 421 2.92 36.50 -2.22
CA GLY A 421 3.72 37.46 -1.48
C GLY A 421 4.36 36.90 -0.20
N ALA A 422 5.16 37.73 0.48
CA ALA A 422 5.73 37.42 1.77
C ALA A 422 4.94 38.07 2.91
N GLY A 423 4.88 37.41 4.07
CA GLY A 423 4.25 37.95 5.28
C GLY A 423 2.73 37.99 5.27
N HIS A 424 2.09 37.33 4.31
CA HIS A 424 0.63 37.18 4.30
C HIS A 424 0.24 36.03 5.20
N GLU A 425 -0.80 36.22 6.03
CA GLU A 425 -1.17 35.24 7.05
C GLU A 425 -2.54 34.61 6.78
N ALA A 426 -2.60 33.31 7.01
CA ALA A 426 -3.82 32.52 7.17
C ALA A 426 -3.87 31.96 8.58
N VAL A 427 -4.94 32.22 9.33
CA VAL A 427 -5.10 31.74 10.71
C VAL A 427 -6.36 30.94 10.81
N LEU A 428 -6.23 29.67 11.21
CA LEU A 428 -7.34 28.74 11.49
C LEU A 428 -7.47 28.55 13.01
N ARG A 429 -8.67 28.72 13.54
CA ARG A 429 -9.03 28.27 14.89
C ARG A 429 -9.85 27.00 14.81
N PHE A 430 -9.39 25.95 15.49
CA PHE A 430 -10.06 24.66 15.49
C PHE A 430 -10.02 24.00 16.86
N GLU A 431 -10.91 23.04 17.09
CA GLU A 431 -10.91 22.16 18.26
C GLU A 431 -10.70 20.73 17.77
N GLY A 432 -9.68 20.04 18.32
CA GLY A 432 -9.38 18.68 17.85
C GLY A 432 -8.08 18.12 18.39
N VAL A 433 -7.62 17.01 17.79
CA VAL A 433 -6.36 16.31 18.12
C VAL A 433 -5.40 16.23 16.93
N ALA A 434 -5.89 16.60 15.76
CA ALA A 434 -5.09 16.66 14.54
C ALA A 434 -5.72 17.62 13.52
N VAL A 435 -4.90 18.10 12.59
CA VAL A 435 -5.34 18.90 11.45
C VAL A 435 -4.46 18.64 10.24
N ALA A 436 -5.09 18.49 9.07
CA ALA A 436 -4.44 18.51 7.77
C ALA A 436 -4.93 19.72 6.98
N VAL A 437 -4.02 20.51 6.43
CA VAL A 437 -4.31 21.64 5.55
C VAL A 437 -4.17 21.17 4.11
N LEU A 438 -5.23 21.27 3.35
CA LEU A 438 -5.29 20.86 1.94
C LEU A 438 -5.23 22.06 1.01
N GLY A 439 -4.63 21.84 -0.13
CA GLY A 439 -4.55 22.83 -1.18
C GLY A 439 -3.72 22.33 -2.35
N THR A 440 -3.42 23.21 -3.28
CA THR A 440 -2.83 22.82 -4.55
C THR A 440 -1.32 22.65 -4.45
N LEU A 441 -0.82 21.46 -4.78
CA LEU A 441 0.57 21.16 -5.07
C LEU A 441 0.82 21.31 -6.57
N ASN A 442 1.84 22.08 -6.97
CA ASN A 442 2.19 22.24 -8.38
C ASN A 442 3.63 22.77 -8.60
N GLN A 443 4.02 22.92 -9.86
CA GLN A 443 5.32 23.47 -10.27
C GLN A 443 5.52 24.96 -9.91
N LEU A 444 4.46 25.67 -9.52
CA LEU A 444 4.51 27.08 -9.10
C LEU A 444 4.51 27.21 -7.56
N GLY A 445 4.58 26.09 -6.84
CA GLY A 445 4.43 26.03 -5.39
C GLY A 445 5.44 26.89 -4.63
N GLY A 446 4.93 27.64 -3.64
CA GLY A 446 5.68 28.48 -2.72
C GLY A 446 5.79 27.85 -1.34
N ARG A 447 6.48 28.57 -0.44
CA ARG A 447 6.72 28.16 0.96
C ARG A 447 6.02 29.06 1.94
N ALA A 448 5.64 28.47 3.10
CA ALA A 448 5.13 29.19 4.24
C ALA A 448 5.68 28.60 5.55
N GLU A 449 5.89 29.48 6.52
CA GLU A 449 6.14 29.07 7.90
C GLU A 449 4.81 28.71 8.56
N VAL A 450 4.86 27.74 9.45
CA VAL A 450 3.68 27.27 10.18
C VAL A 450 3.91 27.41 11.68
N TYR A 451 2.92 27.91 12.36
CA TYR A 451 2.91 28.06 13.81
C TYR A 451 1.65 27.39 14.39
N LEU A 452 1.82 26.60 15.42
CA LEU A 452 0.72 26.00 16.19
C LEU A 452 0.79 26.54 17.63
N ASP A 453 -0.30 27.13 18.10
CA ASP A 453 -0.41 27.73 19.43
C ASP A 453 0.74 28.69 19.76
N GLY A 454 1.11 29.50 18.77
CA GLY A 454 2.20 30.47 18.84
C GLY A 454 3.60 29.88 18.65
N LYS A 455 3.77 28.55 18.62
CA LYS A 455 5.08 27.91 18.46
C LYS A 455 5.34 27.56 16.98
N LYS A 456 6.47 28.05 16.45
CA LYS A 456 6.92 27.69 15.11
C LYS A 456 7.17 26.19 15.00
N GLN A 457 6.69 25.60 13.91
CA GLN A 457 6.86 24.19 13.62
C GLN A 457 8.13 23.96 12.78
N ASP A 458 8.77 22.80 13.00
CA ASP A 458 9.99 22.42 12.27
C ASP A 458 9.72 22.13 10.79
N LEU A 459 8.52 21.56 10.50
CA LEU A 459 8.07 21.30 9.13
C LEU A 459 7.38 22.55 8.58
N ALA A 460 8.00 23.16 7.58
CA ALA A 460 7.38 24.23 6.80
C ALA A 460 6.35 23.66 5.81
N LEU A 461 5.40 24.50 5.39
CA LEU A 461 4.57 24.21 4.24
C LEU A 461 5.42 24.45 2.98
N ASP A 462 5.47 23.48 2.06
CA ASP A 462 6.05 23.60 0.74
C ASP A 462 5.07 23.01 -0.28
N ALA A 463 4.57 23.85 -1.17
CA ALA A 463 3.55 23.51 -2.15
C ALA A 463 4.14 23.09 -3.51
N TYR A 464 5.48 22.91 -3.60
CA TYR A 464 6.12 22.49 -4.83
C TYR A 464 6.07 20.98 -5.03
N ILE A 465 5.59 20.57 -6.20
CA ILE A 465 5.70 19.20 -6.71
C ILE A 465 5.69 19.21 -8.24
N VAL A 466 6.41 18.28 -8.86
CA VAL A 466 6.33 17.97 -10.30
C VAL A 466 6.35 16.46 -10.48
N PRO A 467 5.65 15.95 -11.49
CA PRO A 467 4.89 16.66 -12.55
C PRO A 467 3.46 17.05 -12.15
N ASN A 468 3.02 16.79 -10.93
CA ASN A 468 1.61 16.90 -10.53
C ASN A 468 1.08 18.34 -10.43
N THR A 469 -0.22 18.48 -10.71
CA THR A 469 -1.02 19.65 -10.38
C THR A 469 -2.36 19.15 -9.84
N HIS A 470 -2.49 19.04 -8.52
CA HIS A 470 -3.71 18.58 -7.85
C HIS A 470 -3.75 19.07 -6.40
N ASP A 471 -4.91 18.96 -5.79
CA ASP A 471 -5.09 19.23 -4.36
C ASP A 471 -4.57 18.05 -3.54
N ASN A 472 -3.84 18.35 -2.48
CA ASN A 472 -3.30 17.36 -1.56
C ASN A 472 -2.99 18.03 -0.21
N VAL A 473 -2.50 17.26 0.76
CA VAL A 473 -2.06 17.80 2.04
C VAL A 473 -0.82 18.67 1.87
N LEU A 474 -0.96 19.96 2.15
CA LEU A 474 0.14 20.93 2.17
C LEU A 474 0.94 20.87 3.46
N TRP A 475 0.24 20.67 4.58
CA TRP A 475 0.83 20.58 5.92
C TRP A 475 -0.10 19.82 6.86
N GLN A 476 0.46 19.10 7.83
CA GLN A 476 -0.31 18.30 8.78
C GLN A 476 0.36 18.19 10.15
N ILE A 477 -0.47 17.90 11.17
CA ILE A 477 -0.03 17.50 12.50
C ILE A 477 -1.08 16.60 13.16
N TYR A 478 -0.66 15.64 13.98
CA TYR A 478 -1.53 14.77 14.79
C TYR A 478 -0.95 14.58 16.20
N GLY A 479 -1.74 13.98 17.10
CA GLY A 479 -1.34 13.71 18.47
C GLY A 479 -1.35 14.97 19.35
N LEU A 480 -2.15 15.96 19.01
CA LEU A 480 -2.41 17.14 19.85
C LEU A 480 -3.23 16.74 21.08
N LYS A 481 -3.14 17.54 22.13
CA LYS A 481 -4.07 17.42 23.26
C LYS A 481 -5.47 17.80 22.79
N PRO A 482 -6.53 17.10 23.21
CA PRO A 482 -7.90 17.53 22.90
C PRO A 482 -8.17 18.95 23.40
N GLY A 483 -8.73 19.79 22.55
CA GLY A 483 -9.08 21.17 22.90
C GLY A 483 -8.88 22.16 21.76
N PRO A 484 -9.02 23.47 22.07
CA PRO A 484 -8.87 24.54 21.10
C PRO A 484 -7.40 24.76 20.72
N HIS A 485 -7.17 24.94 19.43
CA HIS A 485 -5.86 25.22 18.84
C HIS A 485 -5.94 26.38 17.86
N THR A 486 -4.80 27.04 17.64
CA THR A 486 -4.64 28.08 16.63
C THR A 486 -3.48 27.72 15.70
N LEU A 487 -3.80 27.44 14.43
CA LEU A 487 -2.84 27.24 13.37
C LEU A 487 -2.66 28.57 12.62
N ARG A 488 -1.42 29.05 12.49
CA ARG A 488 -1.06 30.24 11.72
C ARG A 488 -0.04 29.87 10.65
N ILE A 489 -0.35 30.19 9.40
CA ILE A 489 0.46 29.95 8.22
C ILE A 489 0.90 31.32 7.69
N VAL A 490 2.21 31.53 7.53
CA VAL A 490 2.80 32.80 7.07
C VAL A 490 3.59 32.57 5.81
N THR A 491 3.15 33.13 4.69
CA THR A 491 3.85 33.00 3.42
C THR A 491 5.24 33.66 3.49
N THR A 492 6.25 32.97 2.95
CA THR A 492 7.65 33.48 3.00
C THR A 492 8.04 34.29 1.78
N GLY A 493 7.25 34.24 0.70
CA GLY A 493 7.64 34.79 -0.61
C GLY A 493 8.83 34.05 -1.24
N THR A 494 9.16 32.85 -0.73
CA THR A 494 10.21 31.96 -1.26
C THR A 494 9.57 30.66 -1.78
N ALA A 495 10.36 29.85 -2.48
CA ALA A 495 9.94 28.57 -3.02
C ALA A 495 11.12 27.57 -3.06
N ASP A 496 10.85 26.34 -3.44
CA ASP A 496 11.88 25.40 -3.86
C ASP A 496 12.67 25.99 -5.04
N PRO A 497 14.01 25.81 -5.12
CA PRO A 497 14.82 26.35 -6.24
C PRO A 497 14.37 25.88 -7.64
N ARG A 498 13.65 24.76 -7.71
CA ARG A 498 13.10 24.21 -8.95
C ARG A 498 11.72 24.77 -9.30
N SER A 499 11.06 25.45 -8.36
CA SER A 499 9.74 26.03 -8.58
C SER A 499 9.79 27.22 -9.54
N GLN A 500 8.78 27.32 -10.39
CA GLN A 500 8.60 28.42 -11.35
C GLN A 500 7.76 29.58 -10.78
N GLY A 501 7.34 29.48 -9.51
CA GLY A 501 6.51 30.47 -8.84
C GLY A 501 6.69 30.45 -7.32
N ARG A 502 5.73 31.08 -6.61
CA ARG A 502 5.73 31.18 -5.14
C ARG A 502 4.33 31.00 -4.56
N GLN A 503 3.48 30.24 -5.26
CA GLN A 503 2.06 30.11 -4.94
C GLN A 503 1.84 29.25 -3.69
N VAL A 504 1.13 29.81 -2.73
CA VAL A 504 0.55 29.06 -1.62
C VAL A 504 -0.96 29.15 -1.78
N ALA A 505 -1.59 28.05 -2.19
CA ALA A 505 -3.04 27.96 -2.45
C ALA A 505 -3.67 27.00 -1.45
N ILE A 506 -4.37 27.54 -0.44
CA ILE A 506 -5.08 26.79 0.59
C ILE A 506 -6.54 26.66 0.21
N ARG A 507 -7.10 25.46 0.27
CA ARG A 507 -8.51 25.17 -0.04
C ARG A 507 -9.36 24.93 1.19
N GLU A 508 -8.87 24.09 2.10
CA GLU A 508 -9.59 23.70 3.31
C GLU A 508 -8.65 23.10 4.37
N ALA A 509 -9.19 22.80 5.52
CA ALA A 509 -8.54 21.97 6.51
C ALA A 509 -9.47 20.82 6.93
N CYS A 510 -8.90 19.63 7.14
CA CYS A 510 -9.55 18.49 7.78
C CYS A 510 -9.16 18.47 9.26
N VAL A 511 -10.13 18.52 10.15
CA VAL A 511 -9.93 18.50 11.60
C VAL A 511 -10.41 17.16 12.15
N TYR A 512 -9.63 16.60 13.07
CA TYR A 512 -9.88 15.29 13.67
C TYR A 512 -10.10 15.43 15.18
N ARG A 513 -11.07 14.68 15.71
CA ARG A 513 -11.33 14.57 17.14
C ARG A 513 -10.73 13.30 17.73
N ALA A 514 -10.57 13.25 19.04
CA ALA A 514 -10.11 12.05 19.72
C ALA A 514 -11.10 10.88 19.54
N ASP A 515 -10.56 9.67 19.49
CA ASP A 515 -11.36 8.46 19.69
C ASP A 515 -12.04 8.52 21.07
N ARG A 516 -13.28 8.09 21.14
CA ARG A 516 -14.05 8.12 22.40
C ARG A 516 -13.59 7.04 23.37
#